data_5e8d5239f1b51fbbe60cde131bf8a42a
#
_entry.id   5e8d5239f1b51fbbe60cde131bf8a42a
#
_cell.length_a   1.000
_cell.length_b   1.000
_cell.length_c   1.000
_cell.angle_alpha   90.00
_cell.angle_beta   90.00
_cell.angle_gamma   90.00
#
_symmetry.space_group_name_H-M   'P 1'
#
loop_
_entity.id
_entity.type
_entity.pdbx_description
1 polymer ?
#
loop_
_entity_poly.entity_id
_entity_poly.type
_entity_poly.pdbx_seq_one_letter_code
_entity_poly.pdbx_strand_id
1 'polypeptide(L)'
;MTAQFKLMPADPALVSSIQQELGLPHFAARTMVAHGVNSLEEACAFLAPDIERDWLNPYTIPQLGAAVDRLERAVRDDERIVVFGDFDLDGISATTVLTRGLQFLGANASPLIPKRFEEGYGITPPAFERAKAFKPDLIVTVDCGIASGDIAPTVLAEGIDLVVTDHHEPGDLVPEGVVVCDPKCDPECESGILAGVGVALKIIQALGARFGKPHLWREYTDFATDRK
;
A
#
# COMPACT_ATOMS: atom_id res chain seq x y z
N MET A 1 24.56 -15.56 25.98
CA MET A 1 24.83 -15.81 24.56
C MET A 1 25.61 -14.64 24.01
N THR A 2 26.81 -14.85 23.48
CA THR A 2 27.57 -13.80 22.79
C THR A 2 26.97 -13.61 21.40
N ALA A 3 26.48 -12.42 21.10
CA ALA A 3 26.00 -12.08 19.77
C ALA A 3 27.18 -12.16 18.77
N GLN A 4 27.00 -12.93 17.69
CA GLN A 4 27.95 -12.97 16.58
C GLN A 4 27.44 -12.09 15.47
N PHE A 5 28.23 -11.08 15.09
CA PHE A 5 27.95 -10.25 13.91
C PHE A 5 28.60 -10.91 12.68
N LYS A 6 27.80 -11.10 11.63
CA LYS A 6 28.27 -11.61 10.34
C LYS A 6 28.05 -10.53 9.29
N LEU A 7 29.11 -10.13 8.62
CA LEU A 7 29.00 -9.23 7.48
C LEU A 7 28.34 -9.97 6.31
N MET A 8 27.35 -9.35 5.68
CA MET A 8 26.75 -9.86 4.46
C MET A 8 27.82 -9.93 3.35
N PRO A 9 27.82 -10.99 2.52
CA PRO A 9 28.72 -11.10 1.39
C PRO A 9 28.44 -9.96 0.40
N ALA A 10 29.48 -9.51 -0.29
CA ALA A 10 29.41 -8.53 -1.38
C ALA A 10 30.51 -8.86 -2.38
N ASP A 11 30.20 -8.84 -3.68
CA ASP A 11 31.20 -9.04 -4.74
C ASP A 11 32.23 -7.90 -4.74
N PRO A 12 33.52 -8.15 -4.46
CA PRO A 12 34.51 -7.10 -4.40
C PRO A 12 34.74 -6.38 -5.74
N ALA A 13 34.55 -7.09 -6.87
CA ALA A 13 34.75 -6.51 -8.20
C ALA A 13 33.65 -5.48 -8.50
N LEU A 14 32.39 -5.84 -8.21
CA LEU A 14 31.26 -4.92 -8.38
C LEU A 14 31.35 -3.73 -7.41
N VAL A 15 31.73 -3.98 -6.15
CA VAL A 15 31.97 -2.90 -5.17
C VAL A 15 32.99 -1.91 -5.68
N SER A 16 34.12 -2.40 -6.23
CA SER A 16 35.19 -1.53 -6.78
C SER A 16 34.70 -0.74 -8.00
N SER A 17 33.94 -1.37 -8.89
CA SER A 17 33.35 -0.72 -10.06
C SER A 17 32.41 0.42 -9.66
N ILE A 18 31.45 0.14 -8.76
CA ILE A 18 30.49 1.13 -8.25
C ILE A 18 31.23 2.30 -7.57
N GLN A 19 32.25 1.98 -6.75
CA GLN A 19 33.05 2.98 -6.06
C GLN A 19 33.77 3.92 -7.05
N GLN A 20 34.39 3.38 -8.09
CA GLN A 20 35.16 4.14 -9.08
C GLN A 20 34.27 4.96 -10.00
N GLU A 21 33.22 4.33 -10.56
CA GLU A 21 32.36 4.98 -11.57
C GLU A 21 31.40 6.01 -10.96
N LEU A 22 30.92 5.77 -9.73
CA LEU A 22 29.94 6.66 -9.08
C LEU A 22 30.57 7.56 -8.00
N GLY A 23 31.89 7.46 -7.76
CA GLY A 23 32.58 8.27 -6.75
C GLY A 23 32.14 8.01 -5.32
N LEU A 24 31.60 6.81 -5.02
CA LEU A 24 31.05 6.49 -3.71
C LEU A 24 32.13 6.04 -2.73
N PRO A 25 31.97 6.31 -1.42
CA PRO A 25 32.78 5.67 -0.40
C PRO A 25 32.64 4.14 -0.43
N HIS A 26 33.74 3.42 -0.11
CA HIS A 26 33.74 1.96 -0.14
C HIS A 26 32.61 1.33 0.64
N PHE A 27 32.28 1.83 1.84
CA PHE A 27 31.21 1.29 2.65
C PHE A 27 29.82 1.41 2.00
N ALA A 28 29.57 2.53 1.29
CA ALA A 28 28.31 2.75 0.58
C ALA A 28 28.16 1.77 -0.58
N ALA A 29 29.14 1.69 -1.47
CA ALA A 29 29.15 0.72 -2.57
C ALA A 29 29.01 -0.72 -2.07
N ARG A 30 29.75 -1.08 -1.01
CA ARG A 30 29.66 -2.41 -0.40
C ARG A 30 28.26 -2.69 0.19
N THR A 31 27.64 -1.72 0.84
CA THR A 31 26.29 -1.86 1.37
C THR A 31 25.28 -2.10 0.27
N MET A 32 25.34 -1.34 -0.82
CA MET A 32 24.45 -1.53 -1.97
C MET A 32 24.54 -2.97 -2.52
N VAL A 33 25.76 -3.46 -2.77
CA VAL A 33 25.98 -4.83 -3.27
C VAL A 33 25.52 -5.88 -2.27
N ALA A 34 25.78 -5.69 -0.97
CA ALA A 34 25.33 -6.59 0.09
C ALA A 34 23.80 -6.65 0.21
N HIS A 35 23.10 -5.63 -0.21
CA HIS A 35 21.63 -5.55 -0.22
C HIS A 35 21.01 -5.81 -1.61
N GLY A 36 21.75 -6.47 -2.50
CA GLY A 36 21.19 -7.04 -3.71
C GLY A 36 21.37 -6.21 -4.98
N VAL A 37 22.11 -5.10 -4.95
CA VAL A 37 22.50 -4.39 -6.19
C VAL A 37 23.53 -5.27 -6.92
N ASN A 38 23.18 -5.70 -8.15
CA ASN A 38 23.95 -6.69 -8.90
C ASN A 38 24.66 -6.12 -10.13
N SER A 39 24.46 -4.84 -10.44
CA SER A 39 25.09 -4.16 -11.57
C SER A 39 25.34 -2.66 -11.30
N LEU A 40 26.18 -2.06 -12.12
CA LEU A 40 26.40 -0.60 -12.10
C LEU A 40 25.11 0.16 -12.52
N GLU A 41 24.35 -0.41 -13.44
CA GLU A 41 23.08 0.17 -13.91
C GLU A 41 22.06 0.22 -12.77
N GLU A 42 21.89 -0.87 -12.03
CA GLU A 42 21.03 -0.92 -10.82
C GLU A 42 21.50 0.08 -9.76
N ALA A 43 22.82 0.22 -9.56
CA ALA A 43 23.37 1.21 -8.65
C ALA A 43 23.01 2.63 -9.05
N CYS A 44 23.12 2.96 -10.35
CA CYS A 44 22.71 4.25 -10.90
C CYS A 44 21.22 4.50 -10.70
N ALA A 45 20.37 3.50 -11.01
CA ALA A 45 18.92 3.61 -10.86
C ALA A 45 18.53 3.84 -9.39
N PHE A 46 19.16 3.12 -8.47
CA PHE A 46 18.92 3.27 -7.02
C PHE A 46 19.27 4.70 -6.53
N LEU A 47 20.36 5.28 -7.01
CA LEU A 47 20.80 6.61 -6.60
C LEU A 47 20.05 7.76 -7.28
N ALA A 48 19.43 7.51 -8.41
CA ALA A 48 18.65 8.48 -9.17
C ALA A 48 17.24 7.95 -9.44
N PRO A 49 16.40 7.80 -8.39
CA PRO A 49 15.04 7.31 -8.56
C PRO A 49 14.24 8.26 -9.45
N ASP A 50 13.46 7.70 -10.36
CA ASP A 50 12.58 8.42 -11.27
C ASP A 50 11.20 7.80 -11.28
N ILE A 51 10.19 8.57 -10.87
CA ILE A 51 8.82 8.07 -10.74
C ILE A 51 8.21 7.65 -12.07
N GLU A 52 8.65 8.22 -13.19
CA GLU A 52 8.16 7.84 -14.53
C GLU A 52 8.73 6.50 -14.98
N ARG A 53 9.99 6.23 -14.61
CA ARG A 53 10.67 4.99 -14.95
C ARG A 53 10.36 3.87 -13.96
N ASP A 54 10.35 4.18 -12.66
CA ASP A 54 10.42 3.19 -11.59
C ASP A 54 9.04 2.89 -10.98
N TRP A 55 8.01 3.69 -11.31
CA TRP A 55 6.66 3.47 -10.81
C TRP A 55 5.92 2.40 -11.63
N LEU A 56 5.92 1.18 -11.11
CA LEU A 56 5.38 0.00 -11.77
C LEU A 56 3.89 0.12 -12.12
N ASN A 57 3.44 -0.70 -13.05
CA ASN A 57 2.03 -0.86 -13.38
C ASN A 57 1.23 -1.27 -12.12
N PRO A 58 0.13 -0.58 -11.77
CA PRO A 58 -0.65 -0.92 -10.57
C PRO A 58 -1.16 -2.37 -10.58
N TYR A 59 -1.49 -2.92 -11.74
CA TYR A 59 -2.02 -4.27 -11.88
C TYR A 59 -1.01 -5.41 -11.63
N THR A 60 0.24 -5.08 -11.28
CA THR A 60 1.20 -6.06 -10.74
C THR A 60 0.87 -6.48 -9.31
N ILE A 61 0.07 -5.69 -8.57
CA ILE A 61 -0.36 -6.04 -7.22
C ILE A 61 -1.50 -7.06 -7.29
N PRO A 62 -1.41 -8.18 -6.53
CA PRO A 62 -2.47 -9.18 -6.47
C PRO A 62 -3.83 -8.57 -6.16
N GLN A 63 -4.86 -9.03 -6.87
CA GLN A 63 -6.26 -8.61 -6.73
C GLN A 63 -6.53 -7.09 -6.86
N LEU A 64 -5.56 -6.25 -7.26
CA LEU A 64 -5.81 -4.83 -7.46
C LEU A 64 -6.91 -4.59 -8.50
N GLY A 65 -6.95 -5.39 -9.56
CA GLY A 65 -8.02 -5.32 -10.56
C GLY A 65 -9.40 -5.51 -9.93
N ALA A 66 -9.57 -6.52 -9.08
CA ALA A 66 -10.83 -6.79 -8.38
C ALA A 66 -11.20 -5.67 -7.37
N ALA A 67 -10.21 -5.12 -6.67
CA ALA A 67 -10.42 -3.96 -5.79
C ALA A 67 -10.91 -2.74 -6.57
N VAL A 68 -10.27 -2.46 -7.71
CA VAL A 68 -10.66 -1.35 -8.60
C VAL A 68 -12.05 -1.58 -9.20
N ASP A 69 -12.39 -2.82 -9.62
CA ASP A 69 -13.73 -3.17 -10.12
C ASP A 69 -14.81 -2.91 -9.06
N ARG A 70 -14.54 -3.29 -7.81
CA ARG A 70 -15.49 -3.08 -6.70
C ARG A 70 -15.65 -1.58 -6.37
N LEU A 71 -14.54 -0.84 -6.34
CA LEU A 71 -14.56 0.60 -6.08
C LEU A 71 -15.22 1.38 -7.22
N GLU A 72 -14.95 1.02 -8.49
CA GLU A 72 -15.61 1.63 -9.65
C GLU A 72 -17.12 1.46 -9.58
N ARG A 73 -17.61 0.26 -9.24
CA ARG A 73 -19.04 0.01 -9.04
C ARG A 73 -19.60 0.90 -7.94
N ALA A 74 -18.92 0.98 -6.78
CA ALA A 74 -19.38 1.80 -5.67
C ALA A 74 -19.50 3.29 -6.04
N VAL A 75 -18.54 3.83 -6.82
CA VAL A 75 -18.59 5.22 -7.30
C VAL A 75 -19.75 5.41 -8.27
N ARG A 76 -19.97 4.48 -9.22
CA ARG A 76 -21.04 4.59 -10.23
C ARG A 76 -22.44 4.46 -9.66
N ASP A 77 -22.59 3.65 -8.61
CA ASP A 77 -23.85 3.34 -7.95
C ASP A 77 -24.13 4.27 -6.75
N ASP A 78 -23.28 5.29 -6.54
CA ASP A 78 -23.36 6.28 -5.42
C ASP A 78 -23.43 5.60 -4.04
N GLU A 79 -22.72 4.48 -3.88
CA GLU A 79 -22.63 3.77 -2.62
C GLU A 79 -21.85 4.58 -1.56
N ARG A 80 -22.22 4.41 -0.30
CA ARG A 80 -21.49 5.01 0.84
C ARG A 80 -20.25 4.18 1.14
N ILE A 81 -19.10 4.77 0.96
CA ILE A 81 -17.80 4.14 1.16
C ILE A 81 -17.19 4.66 2.46
N VAL A 82 -16.82 3.76 3.37
CA VAL A 82 -15.94 4.09 4.49
C VAL A 82 -14.53 3.66 4.13
N VAL A 83 -13.60 4.62 4.09
CA VAL A 83 -12.15 4.36 3.98
C VAL A 83 -11.60 4.24 5.39
N PHE A 84 -11.32 3.00 5.79
CA PHE A 84 -10.87 2.65 7.13
C PHE A 84 -9.35 2.50 7.13
N GLY A 85 -8.63 3.40 7.80
CA GLY A 85 -7.17 3.38 7.85
C GLY A 85 -6.59 3.05 9.20
N ASP A 86 -5.26 3.08 9.29
CA ASP A 86 -4.53 3.02 10.56
C ASP A 86 -4.25 4.43 11.10
N PHE A 87 -3.82 4.49 12.36
CA PHE A 87 -3.61 5.71 13.15
C PHE A 87 -2.19 6.30 13.04
N ASP A 88 -1.26 5.61 12.39
CA ASP A 88 0.10 6.11 12.18
C ASP A 88 0.21 6.99 10.92
N LEU A 89 1.42 7.42 10.59
CA LEU A 89 1.65 8.32 9.45
C LEU A 89 1.27 7.68 8.12
N ASP A 90 1.58 6.39 7.94
CA ASP A 90 1.27 5.66 6.71
C ASP A 90 -0.25 5.50 6.55
N GLY A 91 -0.94 5.03 7.60
CA GLY A 91 -2.39 4.86 7.59
C GLY A 91 -3.16 6.17 7.40
N ILE A 92 -2.74 7.25 8.07
CA ILE A 92 -3.35 8.58 7.87
C ILE A 92 -3.13 9.07 6.44
N SER A 93 -1.93 8.87 5.89
CA SER A 93 -1.59 9.25 4.52
C SER A 93 -2.38 8.43 3.51
N ALA A 94 -2.42 7.10 3.66
CA ALA A 94 -3.18 6.19 2.82
C ALA A 94 -4.68 6.51 2.83
N THR A 95 -5.25 6.74 4.02
CA THR A 95 -6.66 7.15 4.18
C THR A 95 -6.94 8.46 3.45
N THR A 96 -6.04 9.43 3.58
CA THR A 96 -6.19 10.74 2.92
C THR A 96 -6.14 10.59 1.40
N VAL A 97 -5.15 9.89 0.86
CA VAL A 97 -4.99 9.68 -0.59
C VAL A 97 -6.21 8.98 -1.17
N LEU A 98 -6.62 7.84 -0.58
CA LEU A 98 -7.74 7.08 -1.12
C LEU A 98 -9.06 7.85 -0.99
N THR A 99 -9.34 8.45 0.18
CA THR A 99 -10.59 9.22 0.39
C THR A 99 -10.70 10.39 -0.58
N ARG A 100 -9.63 11.20 -0.69
CA ARG A 100 -9.63 12.38 -1.57
C ARG A 100 -9.69 11.99 -3.04
N GLY A 101 -8.98 10.93 -3.44
CA GLY A 101 -9.03 10.41 -4.79
C GLY A 101 -10.44 9.91 -5.17
N LEU A 102 -11.09 9.15 -4.29
CA LEU A 102 -12.47 8.70 -4.46
C LEU A 102 -13.46 9.87 -4.55
N GLN A 103 -13.36 10.84 -3.64
CA GLN A 103 -14.20 12.04 -3.64
C GLN A 103 -14.02 12.87 -4.92
N PHE A 104 -12.79 13.00 -5.42
CA PHE A 104 -12.51 13.67 -6.69
C PHE A 104 -13.19 12.98 -7.88
N LEU A 105 -13.33 11.65 -7.82
CA LEU A 105 -14.06 10.86 -8.82
C LEU A 105 -15.57 10.85 -8.61
N GLY A 106 -16.08 11.58 -7.61
CA GLY A 106 -17.51 11.74 -7.33
C GLY A 106 -18.06 10.73 -6.31
N ALA A 107 -17.22 9.93 -5.63
CA ALA A 107 -17.68 8.97 -4.64
C ALA A 107 -18.20 9.62 -3.35
N ASN A 108 -19.19 9.00 -2.73
CA ASN A 108 -19.64 9.30 -1.37
C ASN A 108 -18.73 8.56 -0.36
N ALA A 109 -17.50 9.05 -0.20
CA ALA A 109 -16.46 8.45 0.62
C ALA A 109 -16.18 9.25 1.90
N SER A 110 -16.13 8.56 3.04
CA SER A 110 -15.83 9.12 4.36
C SER A 110 -14.63 8.41 5.00
N PRO A 111 -13.65 9.15 5.55
CA PRO A 111 -12.52 8.54 6.24
C PRO A 111 -12.89 8.11 7.65
N LEU A 112 -12.28 7.03 8.13
CA LEU A 112 -12.37 6.56 9.49
C LEU A 112 -11.01 6.07 9.97
N ILE A 113 -10.47 6.71 11.01
CA ILE A 113 -9.24 6.27 11.70
C ILE A 113 -9.65 5.70 13.07
N PRO A 114 -9.20 4.48 13.44
CA PRO A 114 -9.50 3.90 14.74
C PRO A 114 -8.80 4.67 15.85
N LYS A 115 -9.43 4.67 17.03
CA LYS A 115 -8.85 5.25 18.24
C LYS A 115 -7.96 4.22 18.92
N ARG A 116 -6.64 4.35 18.73
CA ARG A 116 -5.62 3.38 19.17
C ARG A 116 -5.85 2.80 20.56
N PHE A 117 -6.13 3.66 21.55
CA PHE A 117 -6.24 3.25 22.96
C PHE A 117 -7.62 2.72 23.36
N GLU A 118 -8.67 3.03 22.59
CA GLU A 118 -10.05 2.63 22.87
C GLU A 118 -10.49 1.44 22.01
N GLU A 119 -10.03 1.39 20.75
CA GLU A 119 -10.52 0.47 19.72
C GLU A 119 -9.47 -0.54 19.27
N GLY A 120 -8.17 -0.25 19.48
CA GLY A 120 -7.07 -1.14 19.07
C GLY A 120 -6.65 -0.94 17.61
N TYR A 121 -5.95 -1.93 17.05
CA TYR A 121 -5.42 -1.93 15.69
C TYR A 121 -6.35 -2.69 14.74
N GLY A 122 -6.53 -2.15 13.52
CA GLY A 122 -7.34 -2.76 12.47
C GLY A 122 -8.85 -2.68 12.73
N ILE A 123 -9.63 -3.45 11.95
CA ILE A 123 -11.08 -3.51 12.13
C ILE A 123 -11.39 -4.41 13.33
N THR A 124 -11.46 -3.82 14.50
CA THR A 124 -11.93 -4.50 15.71
C THR A 124 -13.46 -4.35 15.86
N PRO A 125 -14.13 -5.18 16.69
CA PRO A 125 -15.57 -5.01 16.91
C PRO A 125 -15.97 -3.59 17.34
N PRO A 126 -15.28 -2.88 18.28
CA PRO A 126 -15.61 -1.49 18.61
C PRO A 126 -15.42 -0.52 17.43
N ALA A 127 -14.34 -0.68 16.64
CA ALA A 127 -14.09 0.16 15.48
C ALA A 127 -15.13 -0.08 14.37
N PHE A 128 -15.55 -1.35 14.19
CA PHE A 128 -16.61 -1.70 13.25
C PHE A 128 -17.97 -1.10 13.65
N GLU A 129 -18.34 -1.15 14.93
CA GLU A 129 -19.55 -0.48 15.41
C GLU A 129 -19.56 1.02 15.09
N ARG A 130 -18.40 1.67 15.19
CA ARG A 130 -18.27 3.07 14.81
C ARG A 130 -18.37 3.27 13.29
N ALA A 131 -17.82 2.33 12.49
CA ALA A 131 -17.95 2.37 11.04
C ALA A 131 -19.43 2.24 10.60
N LYS A 132 -20.23 1.41 11.26
CA LYS A 132 -21.67 1.25 10.97
C LYS A 132 -22.47 2.55 11.16
N ALA A 133 -22.02 3.49 11.99
CA ALA A 133 -22.66 4.79 12.15
C ALA A 133 -22.72 5.61 10.85
N PHE A 134 -21.78 5.37 9.90
CA PHE A 134 -21.76 5.95 8.57
C PHE A 134 -22.74 5.26 7.61
N LYS A 135 -23.33 4.12 8.02
CA LYS A 135 -24.22 3.28 7.21
C LYS A 135 -23.56 2.90 5.86
N PRO A 136 -22.32 2.35 5.88
CA PRO A 136 -21.60 2.04 4.65
C PRO A 136 -22.26 0.91 3.87
N ASP A 137 -22.20 1.00 2.55
CA ASP A 137 -22.47 -0.10 1.64
C ASP A 137 -21.16 -0.87 1.35
N LEU A 138 -20.01 -0.16 1.47
CA LEU A 138 -18.66 -0.70 1.32
C LEU A 138 -17.73 -0.14 2.39
N ILE A 139 -16.94 -1.00 3.02
CA ILE A 139 -15.74 -0.63 3.77
C ILE A 139 -14.52 -1.01 2.92
N VAL A 140 -13.61 -0.06 2.71
CA VAL A 140 -12.29 -0.32 2.13
C VAL A 140 -11.24 0.01 3.17
N THR A 141 -10.40 -0.97 3.52
CA THR A 141 -9.28 -0.71 4.44
C THR A 141 -8.08 -0.19 3.68
N VAL A 142 -7.25 0.60 4.33
CA VAL A 142 -5.95 1.02 3.84
C VAL A 142 -4.92 0.90 4.95
N ASP A 143 -3.76 0.34 4.64
CA ASP A 143 -2.66 0.16 5.60
C ASP A 143 -3.03 -0.70 6.82
N CYS A 144 -4.07 -1.50 6.68
CA CYS A 144 -4.52 -2.48 7.66
C CYS A 144 -5.53 -3.42 7.04
N GLY A 145 -5.85 -4.51 7.74
CA GLY A 145 -6.93 -5.39 7.33
C GLY A 145 -6.49 -6.78 6.90
N ILE A 146 -5.20 -7.00 6.56
CA ILE A 146 -4.69 -8.32 6.18
C ILE A 146 -4.90 -9.38 7.29
N ALA A 147 -4.97 -8.95 8.54
CA ALA A 147 -5.22 -9.81 9.70
C ALA A 147 -6.67 -9.73 10.21
N SER A 148 -7.62 -9.29 9.39
CA SER A 148 -9.03 -9.10 9.78
C SER A 148 -9.93 -10.30 9.48
N GLY A 149 -9.36 -11.52 9.38
CA GLY A 149 -10.11 -12.75 9.10
C GLY A 149 -11.23 -13.05 10.09
N ASP A 150 -11.06 -12.70 11.36
CA ASP A 150 -12.07 -12.93 12.41
C ASP A 150 -13.28 -12.01 12.27
N ILE A 151 -13.10 -10.77 11.81
CA ILE A 151 -14.18 -9.78 11.73
C ILE A 151 -14.85 -9.74 10.35
N ALA A 152 -14.16 -10.15 9.29
CA ALA A 152 -14.69 -10.11 7.93
C ALA A 152 -16.04 -10.81 7.75
N PRO A 153 -16.29 -12.03 8.34
CA PRO A 153 -17.59 -12.67 8.27
C PRO A 153 -18.71 -11.85 8.94
N THR A 154 -18.38 -11.11 10.00
CA THR A 154 -19.34 -10.24 10.70
C THR A 154 -19.71 -9.04 9.83
N VAL A 155 -18.73 -8.41 9.17
CA VAL A 155 -18.96 -7.30 8.24
C VAL A 155 -19.88 -7.74 7.11
N LEU A 156 -19.58 -8.88 6.49
CA LEU A 156 -20.39 -9.44 5.40
C LEU A 156 -21.81 -9.82 5.83
N ALA A 157 -21.98 -10.35 7.06
CA ALA A 157 -23.29 -10.72 7.61
C ALA A 157 -24.21 -9.50 7.83
N GLU A 158 -23.65 -8.31 8.04
CA GLU A 158 -24.40 -7.05 8.11
C GLU A 158 -24.77 -6.50 6.72
N GLY A 159 -24.44 -7.22 5.64
CA GLY A 159 -24.71 -6.79 4.25
C GLY A 159 -23.77 -5.69 3.76
N ILE A 160 -22.62 -5.52 4.41
CA ILE A 160 -21.61 -4.52 4.03
C ILE A 160 -20.48 -5.25 3.29
N ASP A 161 -20.14 -4.79 2.09
CA ASP A 161 -18.98 -5.32 1.38
C ASP A 161 -17.68 -4.85 2.01
N LEU A 162 -16.63 -5.70 1.91
CA LEU A 162 -15.30 -5.40 2.40
C LEU A 162 -14.26 -5.57 1.29
N VAL A 163 -13.42 -4.56 1.12
CA VAL A 163 -12.20 -4.62 0.32
C VAL A 163 -11.02 -4.31 1.25
N VAL A 164 -10.09 -5.22 1.33
CA VAL A 164 -8.86 -5.04 2.10
C VAL A 164 -7.76 -4.54 1.17
N THR A 165 -7.12 -3.41 1.53
CA THR A 165 -5.90 -2.95 0.89
C THR A 165 -4.84 -2.74 1.95
N ASP A 166 -3.74 -3.47 1.85
CA ASP A 166 -2.73 -3.53 2.88
C ASP A 166 -1.34 -3.75 2.27
N HIS A 167 -0.29 -3.75 3.09
CA HIS A 167 1.09 -4.03 2.71
C HIS A 167 1.86 -4.82 3.78
N HIS A 168 1.17 -5.22 4.85
CA HIS A 168 1.77 -6.00 5.93
C HIS A 168 1.90 -7.48 5.54
N GLU A 169 2.82 -8.18 6.21
CA GLU A 169 3.00 -9.62 5.96
C GLU A 169 1.70 -10.39 6.29
N PRO A 170 1.19 -11.20 5.36
CA PRO A 170 0.02 -12.03 5.63
C PRO A 170 0.35 -13.08 6.69
N GLY A 171 -0.51 -13.19 7.70
CA GLY A 171 -0.45 -14.19 8.75
C GLY A 171 -1.53 -15.26 8.59
N ASP A 172 -1.90 -15.89 9.70
CA ASP A 172 -2.90 -16.97 9.71
C ASP A 172 -4.36 -16.48 9.58
N LEU A 173 -4.60 -15.18 9.73
CA LEU A 173 -5.94 -14.56 9.77
C LEU A 173 -6.24 -13.71 8.54
N VAL A 174 -5.79 -14.14 7.37
CA VAL A 174 -6.13 -13.46 6.10
C VAL A 174 -7.64 -13.57 5.86
N PRO A 175 -8.35 -12.47 5.57
CA PRO A 175 -9.79 -12.50 5.33
C PRO A 175 -10.17 -13.37 4.11
N GLU A 176 -11.17 -14.23 4.30
CA GLU A 176 -11.74 -15.06 3.24
C GLU A 176 -13.06 -14.46 2.71
N GLY A 177 -13.37 -14.72 1.43
CA GLY A 177 -14.61 -14.28 0.80
C GLY A 177 -14.68 -12.79 0.47
N VAL A 178 -13.57 -12.06 0.62
CA VAL A 178 -13.43 -10.64 0.31
C VAL A 178 -12.25 -10.40 -0.63
N VAL A 179 -12.19 -9.24 -1.27
CA VAL A 179 -11.03 -8.85 -2.07
C VAL A 179 -9.91 -8.42 -1.14
N VAL A 180 -8.73 -9.02 -1.32
CA VAL A 180 -7.51 -8.69 -0.57
C VAL A 180 -6.43 -8.21 -1.55
N CYS A 181 -6.24 -6.91 -1.62
CA CYS A 181 -5.24 -6.25 -2.46
C CYS A 181 -4.01 -5.93 -1.61
N ASP A 182 -3.06 -6.85 -1.57
CA ASP A 182 -1.83 -6.72 -0.81
C ASP A 182 -0.67 -7.30 -1.62
N PRO A 183 0.39 -6.49 -1.92
CA PRO A 183 1.52 -6.96 -2.70
C PRO A 183 2.29 -8.10 -2.04
N LYS A 184 2.24 -8.25 -0.72
CA LYS A 184 2.93 -9.33 0.01
C LYS A 184 2.18 -10.66 0.02
N CYS A 185 0.96 -10.70 -0.52
CA CYS A 185 0.28 -11.96 -0.80
C CYS A 185 0.93 -12.76 -1.96
N ASP A 186 1.81 -12.12 -2.74
CA ASP A 186 2.63 -12.77 -3.76
C ASP A 186 4.11 -12.43 -3.52
N PRO A 187 4.95 -13.41 -3.11
CA PRO A 187 6.37 -13.18 -2.87
C PRO A 187 7.16 -12.66 -4.09
N GLU A 188 6.66 -12.89 -5.30
CA GLU A 188 7.27 -12.43 -6.55
C GLU A 188 6.79 -11.03 -6.97
N CYS A 189 5.90 -10.40 -6.19
CA CYS A 189 5.39 -9.07 -6.49
C CYS A 189 6.45 -8.00 -6.24
N GLU A 190 6.95 -7.37 -7.31
CA GLU A 190 7.93 -6.29 -7.23
C GLU A 190 7.42 -5.06 -6.45
N SER A 191 6.09 -4.90 -6.33
CA SER A 191 5.46 -3.85 -5.52
C SER A 191 5.48 -4.13 -4.01
N GLY A 192 6.03 -5.25 -3.55
CA GLY A 192 6.13 -5.64 -2.13
C GLY A 192 6.91 -4.67 -1.23
N ILE A 193 7.67 -3.74 -1.83
CA ILE A 193 8.39 -2.67 -1.11
C ILE A 193 7.51 -1.46 -0.78
N LEU A 194 6.29 -1.38 -1.32
CA LEU A 194 5.42 -0.23 -1.09
C LEU A 194 4.92 -0.19 0.35
N ALA A 195 4.84 1.01 0.90
CA ALA A 195 4.08 1.32 2.10
C ALA A 195 2.56 1.36 1.79
N GLY A 196 1.70 1.36 2.80
CA GLY A 196 0.25 1.36 2.62
C GLY A 196 -0.25 2.54 1.77
N VAL A 197 0.35 3.73 1.94
CA VAL A 197 0.04 4.89 1.10
C VAL A 197 0.41 4.67 -0.37
N GLY A 198 1.47 3.90 -0.65
CA GLY A 198 1.87 3.52 -2.00
C GLY A 198 0.83 2.61 -2.66
N VAL A 199 0.27 1.65 -1.93
CA VAL A 199 -0.82 0.79 -2.39
C VAL A 199 -2.07 1.62 -2.69
N ALA A 200 -2.47 2.52 -1.78
CA ALA A 200 -3.59 3.44 -2.00
C ALA A 200 -3.41 4.30 -3.26
N LEU A 201 -2.18 4.78 -3.50
CA LEU A 201 -1.83 5.56 -4.69
C LEU A 201 -1.95 4.74 -5.99
N LYS A 202 -1.56 3.45 -5.96
CA LYS A 202 -1.77 2.51 -7.09
C LYS A 202 -3.23 2.30 -7.41
N ILE A 203 -4.10 2.20 -6.39
CA ILE A 203 -5.54 2.11 -6.59
C ILE A 203 -6.08 3.38 -7.26
N ILE A 204 -5.70 4.57 -6.79
CA ILE A 204 -6.13 5.83 -7.41
C ILE A 204 -5.58 5.98 -8.82
N GLN A 205 -4.38 5.51 -9.11
CA GLN A 205 -3.84 5.47 -10.47
C GLN A 205 -4.73 4.63 -11.40
N ALA A 206 -5.04 3.40 -11.01
CA ALA A 206 -5.84 2.48 -11.82
C ALA A 206 -7.29 2.97 -11.96
N LEU A 207 -7.91 3.41 -10.85
CA LEU A 207 -9.29 3.89 -10.84
C LEU A 207 -9.42 5.19 -11.64
N GLY A 208 -8.50 6.13 -11.48
CA GLY A 208 -8.47 7.38 -12.24
C GLY A 208 -8.44 7.16 -13.74
N ALA A 209 -7.65 6.19 -14.20
CA ALA A 209 -7.60 5.82 -15.63
C ALA A 209 -8.97 5.36 -16.14
N ARG A 210 -9.75 4.59 -15.36
CA ARG A 210 -11.10 4.12 -15.72
C ARG A 210 -12.14 5.26 -15.79
N PHE A 211 -11.92 6.33 -15.04
CA PHE A 211 -12.76 7.54 -15.06
C PHE A 211 -12.23 8.62 -16.03
N GLY A 212 -11.31 8.28 -16.94
CA GLY A 212 -10.74 9.24 -17.89
C GLY A 212 -9.82 10.28 -17.26
N LYS A 213 -9.27 10.00 -16.08
CA LYS A 213 -8.35 10.84 -15.30
C LYS A 213 -7.01 10.12 -15.06
N PRO A 214 -6.27 9.70 -16.11
CA PRO A 214 -5.09 8.83 -15.96
C PRO A 214 -3.94 9.46 -15.17
N HIS A 215 -3.95 10.78 -14.98
CA HIS A 215 -2.92 11.51 -14.24
C HIS A 215 -3.36 11.96 -12.85
N LEU A 216 -4.57 11.59 -12.40
CA LEU A 216 -5.08 11.99 -11.09
C LEU A 216 -4.14 11.66 -9.94
N TRP A 217 -3.53 10.48 -9.97
CA TRP A 217 -2.62 10.02 -8.93
C TRP A 217 -1.40 10.95 -8.73
N ARG A 218 -1.01 11.72 -9.74
CA ARG A 218 0.11 12.67 -9.65
C ARG A 218 -0.16 13.84 -8.72
N GLU A 219 -1.42 14.20 -8.51
CA GLU A 219 -1.80 15.25 -7.55
C GLU A 219 -1.48 14.82 -6.10
N TYR A 220 -1.30 13.52 -5.87
CA TYR A 220 -1.01 12.94 -4.56
C TYR A 220 0.43 12.41 -4.42
N THR A 221 1.26 12.49 -5.46
CA THR A 221 2.64 11.97 -5.40
C THR A 221 3.49 12.70 -4.38
N ASP A 222 3.38 14.02 -4.27
CA ASP A 222 4.14 14.79 -3.29
C ASP A 222 3.77 14.41 -1.85
N PHE A 223 2.53 14.00 -1.63
CA PHE A 223 2.04 13.54 -0.35
C PHE A 223 2.50 12.12 -0.03
N ALA A 224 2.52 11.24 -1.02
CA ALA A 224 2.86 9.83 -0.87
C ALA A 224 4.37 9.56 -0.92
N THR A 225 5.16 10.42 -1.59
CA THR A 225 6.59 10.18 -1.83
C THR A 225 7.52 11.15 -1.12
N ASP A 226 6.99 12.16 -0.46
CA ASP A 226 7.68 13.20 0.33
C ASP A 226 9.01 13.66 -0.29
N ARG A 227 8.94 14.48 -1.31
CA ARG A 227 10.11 15.07 -1.98
C ARG A 227 10.38 16.51 -1.52
N LYS A 228 10.11 16.86 -0.27
CA LYS A 228 10.50 18.16 0.29
C LYS A 228 11.63 18.04 1.28
#